data_72ac308eff471cec109fcf992b019dab
#
_entry.id   72ac308eff471cec109fcf992b019dab
#
_cell.length_a   1.000
_cell.length_b   1.000
_cell.length_c   1.000
_cell.angle_alpha   90.00
_cell.angle_beta   90.00
_cell.angle_gamma   90.00
#
_symmetry.space_group_name_H-M   'P 1'
#
loop_
_entity.id
_entity.type
_entity.pdbx_description
1 polymer ?
#
loop_
_entity_poly.entity_id
_entity_poly.type
_entity_poly.pdbx_seq_one_letter_code
_entity_poly.pdbx_strand_id
1 'polypeptide(L)'
;MRSSLMLLVFSIIVPPLRALPPLPEELPGTLVIAGGGKLPDSVRDKFFELAGKEKAKIVVIPTASADADNPKLADSFLLPWKDLKPLSVEILHTRDRKKADDPAFVKPLSEATAVWFSGDDPARVIGAYRDTLVEQELAKGWKKGLLIGGISSGAALSGEIMIESGNVRARTGPGFGWLPGFVVDQHFLQKNRVDRLLGVLDRNSGFVGLGIDESTAVVFHDRRLQVLGDSYAVVCLAEGKAKSASVQVLKSGDMADLYSLRRGALARAGEAYPPAKPADPIVRKGALLIGGGGGLSNDVLKRFIELAGGPDSMIVVVTSAYDDPVPADPVETKLFRKMGAKDVRILHTRDRKEANKAEFLKDLKEARGVWFSGGRQWRFVDSYEGTEAEKLFHAVLARGGVIGGSSAGASIQSDYMPRGHPLGNLVMMAEGYERGFGFLPGVAIDQHFFARKRTADMSDLVNTYPQLLGIGIDEGTAVIVQGSVMEVVGRTKVGIYDRRKPVPATGRDYEELPTGSKYDLLKRERVGK
;
A
#
# COMPACT_ATOMS: atom_id res chain seq x y z
N MET A 1 -12.73 -38.00 52.30
CA MET A 1 -13.27 -37.05 51.33
C MET A 1 -12.09 -36.29 50.72
N ARG A 2 -11.68 -36.65 49.52
CA ARG A 2 -10.62 -35.92 48.78
C ARG A 2 -11.30 -35.03 47.74
N SER A 3 -11.23 -33.72 47.93
CA SER A 3 -11.73 -32.74 46.95
C SER A 3 -10.71 -32.59 45.83
N SER A 4 -11.06 -33.04 44.65
CA SER A 4 -10.30 -32.78 43.43
C SER A 4 -10.60 -31.36 42.93
N LEU A 5 -9.62 -30.52 42.97
CA LEU A 5 -9.64 -29.17 42.39
C LEU A 5 -9.43 -29.30 40.87
N MET A 6 -10.51 -29.12 40.11
CA MET A 6 -10.45 -29.13 38.65
C MET A 6 -9.97 -27.77 38.14
N LEU A 7 -8.70 -27.70 37.68
CA LEU A 7 -8.14 -26.52 37.03
C LEU A 7 -8.78 -26.37 35.63
N LEU A 8 -9.69 -25.42 35.50
CA LEU A 8 -10.17 -25.00 34.17
C LEU A 8 -9.10 -24.17 33.48
N VAL A 9 -8.40 -24.80 32.54
CA VAL A 9 -7.49 -24.12 31.63
C VAL A 9 -8.33 -23.43 30.56
N PHE A 10 -8.55 -22.14 30.71
CA PHE A 10 -9.10 -21.32 29.63
C PHE A 10 -8.03 -21.14 28.54
N SER A 11 -8.11 -21.95 27.49
CA SER A 11 -7.37 -21.70 26.26
C SER A 11 -7.88 -20.38 25.66
N ILE A 12 -7.04 -19.35 25.71
CA ILE A 12 -7.27 -18.09 24.99
C ILE A 12 -7.14 -18.42 23.51
N ILE A 13 -8.28 -18.59 22.82
CA ILE A 13 -8.30 -18.65 21.35
C ILE A 13 -8.00 -17.23 20.87
N VAL A 14 -6.72 -16.96 20.60
CA VAL A 14 -6.35 -15.82 19.75
C VAL A 14 -6.87 -16.18 18.35
N PRO A 15 -7.81 -15.40 17.77
CA PRO A 15 -8.24 -15.68 16.41
C PRO A 15 -7.00 -15.70 15.51
N PRO A 16 -6.87 -16.68 14.60
CA PRO A 16 -5.73 -16.71 13.68
C PRO A 16 -5.70 -15.38 12.93
N LEU A 17 -4.57 -14.67 13.00
CA LEU A 17 -4.31 -13.57 12.06
C LEU A 17 -4.53 -14.15 10.67
N ARG A 18 -5.60 -13.72 10.02
CA ARG A 18 -5.93 -14.17 8.67
C ARG A 18 -4.76 -13.74 7.80
N ALA A 19 -4.07 -14.69 7.21
CA ALA A 19 -2.98 -14.41 6.28
C ALA A 19 -3.53 -13.46 5.21
N LEU A 20 -3.08 -12.21 5.23
CA LEU A 20 -3.36 -11.28 4.15
C LEU A 20 -2.73 -11.86 2.88
N PRO A 21 -3.41 -11.74 1.73
CA PRO A 21 -2.78 -12.11 0.48
C PRO A 21 -1.43 -11.39 0.36
N PRO A 22 -0.45 -12.02 -0.28
CA PRO A 22 0.88 -11.41 -0.41
C PRO A 22 0.75 -10.03 -1.05
N LEU A 23 1.45 -9.03 -0.49
CA LEU A 23 1.55 -7.73 -1.11
C LEU A 23 2.12 -7.87 -2.51
N PRO A 24 1.73 -7.02 -3.45
CA PRO A 24 2.34 -7.01 -4.76
C PRO A 24 3.86 -6.82 -4.61
N GLU A 25 4.63 -7.59 -5.35
CA GLU A 25 6.07 -7.33 -5.47
C GLU A 25 6.27 -6.06 -6.31
N GLU A 26 7.36 -5.33 -6.09
CA GLU A 26 7.73 -4.21 -6.96
C GLU A 26 7.85 -4.69 -8.41
N LEU A 27 7.42 -3.84 -9.34
CA LEU A 27 7.53 -4.18 -10.75
C LEU A 27 9.02 -4.21 -11.13
N PRO A 28 9.53 -5.31 -11.66
CA PRO A 28 10.95 -5.42 -11.99
C PRO A 28 11.35 -4.59 -13.22
N GLY A 29 10.36 -4.20 -14.03
CA GLY A 29 10.53 -3.40 -15.24
C GLY A 29 9.59 -2.19 -15.26
N THR A 30 9.61 -1.45 -16.35
CA THR A 30 8.74 -0.30 -16.58
C THR A 30 7.70 -0.64 -17.65
N LEU A 31 6.42 -0.25 -17.42
CA LEU A 31 5.35 -0.37 -18.42
C LEU A 31 4.94 1.03 -18.92
N VAL A 32 4.67 1.14 -20.23
CA VAL A 32 4.00 2.30 -20.84
C VAL A 32 2.84 1.78 -21.68
N ILE A 33 1.61 1.86 -21.17
CA ILE A 33 0.45 1.29 -21.83
C ILE A 33 -0.57 2.38 -22.20
N ALA A 34 -0.98 2.39 -23.46
CA ALA A 34 -1.88 3.40 -24.02
C ALA A 34 -3.24 2.81 -24.38
N GLY A 35 -4.32 3.57 -24.14
CA GLY A 35 -5.69 3.10 -24.32
C GLY A 35 -6.15 2.94 -25.76
N GLY A 36 -5.46 3.55 -26.72
CA GLY A 36 -5.85 3.50 -28.13
C GLY A 36 -5.91 4.88 -28.79
N GLY A 37 -6.49 4.94 -29.98
CA GLY A 37 -6.54 6.16 -30.79
C GLY A 37 -5.15 6.59 -31.28
N LYS A 38 -4.96 7.89 -31.49
CA LYS A 38 -3.65 8.44 -31.86
C LYS A 38 -2.75 8.45 -30.62
N LEU A 39 -1.54 7.89 -30.74
CA LEU A 39 -0.54 7.96 -29.67
C LEU A 39 0.00 9.40 -29.57
N PRO A 40 -0.17 10.11 -28.44
CA PRO A 40 0.36 11.45 -28.26
C PRO A 40 1.90 11.47 -28.34
N ASP A 41 2.46 12.56 -28.86
CA ASP A 41 3.91 12.73 -28.91
C ASP A 41 4.56 12.67 -27.52
N SER A 42 3.90 13.24 -26.50
CA SER A 42 4.37 13.18 -25.12
C SER A 42 4.53 11.75 -24.59
N VAL A 43 3.66 10.82 -24.99
CA VAL A 43 3.73 9.40 -24.62
C VAL A 43 4.85 8.70 -25.39
N ARG A 44 4.95 8.98 -26.68
CA ARG A 44 6.00 8.43 -27.55
C ARG A 44 7.39 8.87 -27.10
N ASP A 45 7.55 10.15 -26.80
CA ASP A 45 8.82 10.72 -26.33
C ASP A 45 9.21 10.16 -24.96
N LYS A 46 8.22 9.97 -24.07
CA LYS A 46 8.45 9.34 -22.76
C LYS A 46 8.87 7.88 -22.88
N PHE A 47 8.24 7.11 -23.76
CA PHE A 47 8.66 5.74 -24.03
C PHE A 47 10.09 5.70 -24.58
N PHE A 48 10.43 6.57 -25.52
CA PHE A 48 11.77 6.68 -26.09
C PHE A 48 12.82 7.09 -25.05
N GLU A 49 12.50 8.05 -24.19
CA GLU A 49 13.34 8.45 -23.05
C GLU A 49 13.67 7.24 -22.16
N LEU A 50 12.64 6.49 -21.76
CA LEU A 50 12.75 5.32 -20.89
C LEU A 50 13.47 4.15 -21.57
N ALA A 51 13.36 4.03 -22.90
CA ALA A 51 14.05 3.02 -23.69
C ALA A 51 15.57 3.26 -23.81
N GLY A 52 16.06 4.46 -23.45
CA GLY A 52 17.48 4.83 -23.53
C GLY A 52 17.83 5.80 -24.66
N LYS A 53 16.82 6.48 -25.23
CA LYS A 53 16.97 7.49 -26.30
C LYS A 53 17.73 6.92 -27.51
N GLU A 54 18.80 7.59 -27.97
CA GLU A 54 19.62 7.18 -29.12
C GLU A 54 20.32 5.82 -28.92
N LYS A 55 20.35 5.29 -27.71
CA LYS A 55 20.87 3.94 -27.40
C LYS A 55 19.78 2.87 -27.40
N ALA A 56 18.52 3.26 -27.59
CA ALA A 56 17.38 2.35 -27.56
C ALA A 56 17.45 1.32 -28.66
N LYS A 57 17.24 0.06 -28.32
CA LYS A 57 16.98 -1.05 -29.24
C LYS A 57 15.52 -1.45 -29.06
N ILE A 58 14.66 -1.03 -29.99
CA ILE A 58 13.21 -1.19 -29.89
C ILE A 58 12.76 -2.37 -30.75
N VAL A 59 12.07 -3.32 -30.16
CA VAL A 59 11.41 -4.41 -30.89
C VAL A 59 9.90 -4.14 -30.92
N VAL A 60 9.36 -4.01 -32.13
CA VAL A 60 7.92 -3.81 -32.34
C VAL A 60 7.25 -5.14 -32.63
N ILE A 61 6.18 -5.45 -31.89
CA ILE A 61 5.40 -6.68 -32.04
C ILE A 61 3.98 -6.32 -32.51
N PRO A 62 3.73 -6.30 -33.84
CA PRO A 62 2.43 -5.93 -34.40
C PRO A 62 1.46 -7.13 -34.50
N THR A 63 1.76 -8.26 -33.88
CA THR A 63 1.04 -9.53 -34.04
C THR A 63 -0.45 -9.45 -33.72
N ALA A 64 -0.89 -8.48 -32.89
CA ALA A 64 -2.31 -8.22 -32.67
C ALA A 64 -3.02 -7.59 -33.89
N SER A 65 -2.30 -6.97 -34.83
CA SER A 65 -2.90 -6.38 -36.02
C SER A 65 -3.25 -7.45 -37.09
N ALA A 66 -4.35 -7.25 -37.78
CA ALA A 66 -4.71 -8.05 -38.96
C ALA A 66 -3.68 -7.86 -40.09
N ASP A 67 -3.09 -6.68 -40.16
CA ASP A 67 -2.17 -6.25 -41.20
C ASP A 67 -0.71 -6.69 -40.95
N ALA A 68 -0.42 -7.32 -39.84
CA ALA A 68 0.96 -7.70 -39.49
C ALA A 68 1.61 -8.66 -40.46
N ASP A 69 0.82 -9.47 -41.17
CA ASP A 69 1.30 -10.40 -42.22
C ASP A 69 1.53 -9.71 -43.59
N ASN A 70 1.15 -8.43 -43.73
CA ASN A 70 1.34 -7.69 -44.99
C ASN A 70 2.70 -6.97 -44.99
N PRO A 71 3.68 -7.43 -45.81
CA PRO A 71 5.02 -6.83 -45.84
C PRO A 71 5.04 -5.38 -46.32
N LYS A 72 4.01 -4.93 -47.07
CA LYS A 72 3.91 -3.55 -47.56
C LYS A 72 3.55 -2.57 -46.41
N LEU A 73 3.01 -3.09 -45.31
CA LEU A 73 2.62 -2.29 -44.12
C LEU A 73 3.67 -2.38 -43.01
N ALA A 74 4.72 -3.17 -43.16
CA ALA A 74 5.75 -3.34 -42.14
C ALA A 74 6.34 -2.00 -41.67
N ASP A 75 6.65 -1.11 -42.59
CA ASP A 75 7.22 0.20 -42.26
C ASP A 75 6.25 1.07 -41.45
N SER A 76 4.94 0.94 -41.61
CA SER A 76 3.95 1.73 -40.87
C SER A 76 4.01 1.45 -39.37
N PHE A 77 4.38 0.23 -38.96
CA PHE A 77 4.55 -0.12 -37.54
C PHE A 77 5.86 0.43 -36.95
N LEU A 78 6.88 0.69 -37.80
CA LEU A 78 8.20 1.16 -37.40
C LEU A 78 8.32 2.69 -37.38
N LEU A 79 7.59 3.38 -38.28
CA LEU A 79 7.68 4.83 -38.46
C LEU A 79 7.59 5.64 -37.15
N PRO A 80 6.66 5.37 -36.24
CA PRO A 80 6.56 6.14 -35.01
C PRO A 80 7.83 6.16 -34.16
N TRP A 81 8.68 5.15 -34.33
CA TRP A 81 9.93 4.97 -33.57
C TRP A 81 11.15 5.36 -34.36
N LYS A 82 11.20 5.07 -35.69
CA LYS A 82 12.33 5.44 -36.59
C LYS A 82 12.59 6.94 -36.58
N ASP A 83 11.55 7.76 -36.55
CA ASP A 83 11.65 9.23 -36.55
C ASP A 83 12.40 9.78 -35.33
N LEU A 84 12.39 9.04 -34.22
CA LEU A 84 13.11 9.39 -32.98
C LEU A 84 14.59 8.99 -33.01
N LYS A 85 15.06 8.29 -34.08
CA LYS A 85 16.44 7.88 -34.31
C LYS A 85 17.06 7.05 -33.18
N PRO A 86 16.42 5.94 -32.73
CA PRO A 86 17.04 4.98 -31.81
C PRO A 86 18.21 4.25 -32.48
N LEU A 87 18.97 3.48 -31.69
CA LEU A 87 20.07 2.64 -32.22
C LEU A 87 19.55 1.59 -33.20
N SER A 88 18.43 0.93 -32.88
CA SER A 88 17.74 0.02 -33.82
C SER A 88 16.24 -0.01 -33.55
N VAL A 89 15.46 -0.27 -34.60
CA VAL A 89 14.03 -0.61 -34.55
C VAL A 89 13.78 -1.80 -35.47
N GLU A 90 13.22 -2.87 -34.89
CA GLU A 90 12.99 -4.13 -35.61
C GLU A 90 11.57 -4.62 -35.37
N ILE A 91 11.02 -5.37 -36.36
CA ILE A 91 9.75 -6.09 -36.18
C ILE A 91 10.04 -7.53 -35.77
N LEU A 92 9.33 -7.99 -34.75
CA LEU A 92 9.23 -9.40 -34.39
C LEU A 92 7.78 -9.85 -34.55
N HIS A 93 7.54 -10.61 -35.63
CA HIS A 93 6.20 -11.08 -35.94
C HIS A 93 6.20 -12.48 -36.55
N THR A 94 5.34 -13.32 -36.02
CA THR A 94 4.94 -14.60 -36.62
C THR A 94 3.60 -15.03 -36.04
N ARG A 95 2.83 -15.83 -36.79
CA ARG A 95 1.66 -16.56 -36.29
C ARG A 95 1.96 -18.05 -36.14
N ASP A 96 3.14 -18.49 -36.62
CA ASP A 96 3.58 -19.86 -36.47
C ASP A 96 4.29 -20.05 -35.12
N ARG A 97 3.68 -20.87 -34.28
CA ARG A 97 4.21 -21.20 -32.96
C ARG A 97 5.57 -21.91 -33.00
N LYS A 98 5.83 -22.70 -34.05
CA LYS A 98 7.15 -23.35 -34.22
C LYS A 98 8.23 -22.31 -34.44
N LYS A 99 7.92 -21.28 -35.23
CA LYS A 99 8.85 -20.15 -35.44
C LYS A 99 9.01 -19.32 -34.14
N ALA A 100 7.95 -19.20 -33.34
CA ALA A 100 8.03 -18.51 -32.04
C ALA A 100 8.88 -19.27 -31.01
N ASP A 101 9.18 -20.55 -31.24
CA ASP A 101 10.09 -21.39 -30.46
C ASP A 101 11.49 -21.51 -31.07
N ASP A 102 11.78 -20.77 -32.13
CA ASP A 102 13.11 -20.76 -32.74
C ASP A 102 14.04 -19.76 -31.98
N PRO A 103 15.19 -20.23 -31.46
CA PRO A 103 16.15 -19.35 -30.78
C PRO A 103 16.67 -18.20 -31.65
N ALA A 104 16.78 -18.40 -32.97
CA ALA A 104 17.20 -17.36 -33.89
C ALA A 104 16.14 -16.26 -34.06
N PHE A 105 14.85 -16.65 -34.03
CA PHE A 105 13.73 -15.72 -34.12
C PHE A 105 13.62 -14.82 -32.88
N VAL A 106 13.87 -15.36 -31.68
CA VAL A 106 13.73 -14.60 -30.43
C VAL A 106 14.96 -13.78 -30.07
N LYS A 107 16.08 -13.92 -30.80
CA LYS A 107 17.34 -13.22 -30.53
C LYS A 107 17.18 -11.70 -30.37
N PRO A 108 16.39 -10.97 -31.18
CA PRO A 108 16.17 -9.54 -30.99
C PRO A 108 15.64 -9.16 -29.61
N LEU A 109 14.81 -10.01 -28.98
CA LEU A 109 14.26 -9.77 -27.62
C LEU A 109 15.35 -9.81 -26.56
N SER A 110 16.36 -10.65 -26.71
CA SER A 110 17.46 -10.77 -25.74
C SER A 110 18.38 -9.54 -25.73
N GLU A 111 18.36 -8.76 -26.79
CA GLU A 111 19.18 -7.54 -26.97
C GLU A 111 18.35 -6.26 -26.80
N ALA A 112 17.03 -6.36 -26.77
CA ALA A 112 16.11 -5.23 -26.69
C ALA A 112 16.25 -4.45 -25.37
N THR A 113 16.19 -3.12 -25.47
CA THR A 113 15.98 -2.25 -24.31
C THR A 113 14.50 -1.96 -24.11
N ALA A 114 13.70 -2.06 -25.18
CA ALA A 114 12.25 -1.85 -25.14
C ALA A 114 11.52 -2.74 -26.15
N VAL A 115 10.29 -3.12 -25.78
CA VAL A 115 9.35 -3.85 -26.64
C VAL A 115 8.05 -3.07 -26.72
N TRP A 116 7.47 -2.92 -27.93
CA TRP A 116 6.20 -2.25 -28.14
C TRP A 116 5.18 -3.15 -28.85
N PHE A 117 4.04 -3.39 -28.20
CA PHE A 117 2.92 -4.15 -28.75
C PHE A 117 1.91 -3.23 -29.43
N SER A 118 1.49 -3.57 -30.66
CA SER A 118 0.46 -2.83 -31.40
C SER A 118 -0.52 -3.75 -32.10
N GLY A 119 -1.73 -3.21 -32.35
CA GLY A 119 -2.82 -3.91 -33.02
C GLY A 119 -4.10 -3.89 -32.20
N ASP A 120 -5.12 -4.63 -32.65
CA ASP A 120 -6.51 -4.54 -32.21
C ASP A 120 -7.07 -5.83 -31.57
N ASP A 121 -6.43 -6.98 -31.78
CA ASP A 121 -6.88 -8.28 -31.28
C ASP A 121 -5.81 -8.97 -30.42
N PRO A 122 -5.91 -8.88 -29.08
CA PRO A 122 -4.91 -9.45 -28.18
C PRO A 122 -4.87 -10.97 -28.22
N ALA A 123 -5.98 -11.63 -28.62
CA ALA A 123 -6.02 -13.09 -28.70
C ALA A 123 -5.03 -13.64 -29.75
N ARG A 124 -4.73 -12.85 -30.81
CA ARG A 124 -3.71 -13.22 -31.81
C ARG A 124 -2.32 -13.32 -31.22
N VAL A 125 -1.96 -12.41 -30.30
CA VAL A 125 -0.67 -12.43 -29.60
C VAL A 125 -0.57 -13.64 -28.68
N ILE A 126 -1.60 -13.87 -27.87
CA ILE A 126 -1.66 -15.02 -26.96
C ILE A 126 -1.61 -16.33 -27.76
N GLY A 127 -2.38 -16.44 -28.85
CA GLY A 127 -2.38 -17.63 -29.70
C GLY A 127 -1.01 -17.93 -30.34
N ALA A 128 -0.26 -16.87 -30.71
CA ALA A 128 1.05 -17.03 -31.32
C ALA A 128 2.18 -17.29 -30.31
N TYR A 129 2.17 -16.63 -29.15
CA TYR A 129 3.35 -16.54 -28.30
C TYR A 129 3.23 -17.17 -26.92
N ARG A 130 2.01 -17.47 -26.41
CA ARG A 130 1.84 -18.12 -25.13
C ARG A 130 2.52 -19.49 -25.09
N ASP A 131 3.25 -19.79 -24.03
CA ASP A 131 4.01 -21.03 -23.84
C ASP A 131 5.08 -21.28 -24.93
N THR A 132 5.69 -20.22 -25.48
CA THR A 132 6.79 -20.29 -26.45
C THR A 132 8.04 -19.58 -25.93
N LEU A 133 9.16 -19.71 -26.67
CA LEU A 133 10.40 -18.97 -26.37
C LEU A 133 10.22 -17.45 -26.41
N VAL A 134 9.29 -16.94 -27.24
CA VAL A 134 8.98 -15.49 -27.24
C VAL A 134 8.47 -15.06 -25.86
N GLU A 135 7.50 -15.77 -25.26
CA GLU A 135 7.01 -15.43 -23.91
C GLU A 135 8.12 -15.58 -22.87
N GLN A 136 8.95 -16.63 -22.97
CA GLN A 136 10.03 -16.85 -22.02
C GLN A 136 11.08 -15.73 -22.06
N GLU A 137 11.49 -15.27 -23.26
CA GLU A 137 12.44 -14.17 -23.38
C GLU A 137 11.84 -12.82 -22.96
N LEU A 138 10.54 -12.57 -23.22
CA LEU A 138 9.84 -11.41 -22.67
C LEU A 138 9.81 -11.43 -21.14
N ALA A 139 9.47 -12.57 -20.54
CA ALA A 139 9.44 -12.73 -19.09
C ALA A 139 10.83 -12.58 -18.45
N LYS A 140 11.86 -13.10 -19.11
CA LYS A 140 13.26 -12.96 -18.68
C LYS A 140 13.74 -11.51 -18.79
N GLY A 141 13.42 -10.83 -19.89
CA GLY A 141 13.71 -9.42 -20.08
C GLY A 141 13.01 -8.56 -19.05
N TRP A 142 11.71 -8.82 -18.79
CA TRP A 142 10.91 -8.13 -17.78
C TRP A 142 11.57 -8.19 -16.40
N LYS A 143 12.00 -9.37 -15.97
CA LYS A 143 12.71 -9.57 -14.68
C LYS A 143 14.05 -8.82 -14.61
N LYS A 144 14.62 -8.42 -15.76
CA LYS A 144 15.87 -7.65 -15.86
C LYS A 144 15.65 -6.16 -16.08
N GLY A 145 14.41 -5.69 -16.01
CA GLY A 145 14.08 -4.27 -16.18
C GLY A 145 13.75 -3.84 -17.60
N LEU A 146 13.43 -4.77 -18.53
CA LEU A 146 12.99 -4.44 -19.89
C LEU A 146 11.80 -3.49 -19.85
N LEU A 147 11.85 -2.41 -20.64
CA LEU A 147 10.71 -1.55 -20.88
C LEU A 147 9.72 -2.27 -21.81
N ILE A 148 8.50 -2.44 -21.34
CA ILE A 148 7.39 -2.98 -22.14
C ILE A 148 6.37 -1.88 -22.38
N GLY A 149 5.98 -1.68 -23.62
CA GLY A 149 4.91 -0.77 -23.98
C GLY A 149 3.87 -1.41 -24.90
N GLY A 150 2.73 -0.76 -25.01
CA GLY A 150 1.69 -1.21 -25.94
C GLY A 150 0.50 -0.27 -26.02
N ILE A 151 -0.19 -0.33 -27.14
CA ILE A 151 -1.39 0.46 -27.40
C ILE A 151 -2.58 -0.46 -27.69
N SER A 152 -3.77 -0.07 -27.23
CA SER A 152 -5.01 -0.81 -27.45
C SER A 152 -4.91 -2.24 -26.94
N SER A 153 -4.91 -3.26 -27.79
CA SER A 153 -4.73 -4.66 -27.39
C SER A 153 -3.39 -4.90 -26.68
N GLY A 154 -2.34 -4.15 -27.05
CA GLY A 154 -1.04 -4.19 -26.37
C GLY A 154 -1.12 -3.79 -24.91
N ALA A 155 -1.99 -2.84 -24.57
CA ALA A 155 -2.27 -2.49 -23.18
C ALA A 155 -3.00 -3.60 -22.42
N ALA A 156 -4.01 -4.24 -23.03
CA ALA A 156 -4.77 -5.33 -22.43
C ALA A 156 -3.89 -6.54 -22.06
N LEU A 157 -2.84 -6.83 -22.85
CA LEU A 157 -1.90 -7.94 -22.61
C LEU A 157 -1.13 -7.81 -21.28
N SER A 158 -1.01 -6.59 -20.74
CA SER A 158 -0.20 -6.34 -19.53
C SER A 158 -0.85 -6.88 -18.25
N GLY A 159 -2.17 -6.96 -18.19
CA GLY A 159 -2.89 -7.49 -17.04
C GLY A 159 -2.68 -8.99 -16.83
N GLU A 160 -2.95 -9.45 -15.64
CA GLU A 160 -3.04 -10.89 -15.33
C GLU A 160 -4.30 -11.49 -15.95
N ILE A 161 -5.39 -10.74 -15.85
CA ILE A 161 -6.64 -11.00 -16.57
C ILE A 161 -6.73 -10.02 -17.74
N MET A 162 -6.90 -10.55 -18.94
CA MET A 162 -7.03 -9.78 -20.18
C MET A 162 -8.48 -9.79 -20.65
N ILE A 163 -9.00 -8.63 -21.05
CA ILE A 163 -10.28 -8.54 -21.76
C ILE A 163 -10.03 -8.79 -23.24
N GLU A 164 -10.52 -9.91 -23.74
CA GLU A 164 -10.38 -10.32 -25.14
C GLU A 164 -11.39 -9.60 -26.04
N SER A 165 -12.65 -9.53 -25.61
CA SER A 165 -13.75 -8.98 -26.42
C SER A 165 -15.01 -8.70 -25.58
N GLY A 166 -16.04 -8.21 -26.22
CA GLY A 166 -17.37 -7.93 -25.63
C GLY A 166 -17.55 -6.45 -25.27
N ASN A 167 -18.74 -5.92 -25.51
CA ASN A 167 -19.06 -4.52 -25.22
C ASN A 167 -19.68 -4.35 -23.82
N VAL A 168 -20.72 -5.11 -23.50
CA VAL A 168 -21.42 -5.07 -22.21
C VAL A 168 -20.89 -6.15 -21.27
N ARG A 169 -20.77 -7.38 -21.79
CA ARG A 169 -20.16 -8.49 -21.06
C ARG A 169 -18.80 -8.80 -21.66
N ALA A 170 -17.76 -8.63 -20.84
CA ALA A 170 -16.42 -8.98 -21.24
C ALA A 170 -16.22 -10.50 -21.30
N ARG A 171 -15.62 -10.97 -22.40
CA ARG A 171 -14.94 -12.25 -22.45
C ARG A 171 -13.49 -12.02 -22.02
N THR A 172 -13.03 -12.79 -21.06
CA THR A 172 -11.70 -12.65 -20.47
C THR A 172 -10.87 -13.90 -20.70
N GLY A 173 -9.57 -13.72 -20.80
CA GLY A 173 -8.55 -14.75 -20.86
C GLY A 173 -7.31 -14.34 -20.07
N PRO A 174 -6.27 -15.18 -20.04
CA PRO A 174 -5.03 -14.83 -19.39
C PRO A 174 -4.23 -13.81 -20.21
N GLY A 175 -3.73 -12.75 -19.57
CA GLY A 175 -2.70 -11.87 -20.12
C GLY A 175 -1.30 -12.35 -19.78
N PHE A 176 -0.25 -11.56 -20.06
CA PHE A 176 1.12 -11.91 -19.69
C PHE A 176 1.43 -11.66 -18.21
N GLY A 177 0.59 -10.91 -17.49
CA GLY A 177 0.73 -10.69 -16.06
C GLY A 177 1.90 -9.78 -15.67
N TRP A 178 2.36 -8.91 -16.54
CA TRP A 178 3.38 -7.89 -16.19
C TRP A 178 2.85 -6.91 -15.15
N LEU A 179 1.54 -6.75 -15.08
CA LEU A 179 0.83 -5.97 -14.07
C LEU A 179 -0.06 -6.89 -13.22
N PRO A 180 0.52 -7.58 -12.21
CA PRO A 180 -0.20 -8.60 -11.44
C PRO A 180 -1.34 -8.00 -10.62
N GLY A 181 -2.49 -8.68 -10.66
CA GLY A 181 -3.71 -8.27 -9.96
C GLY A 181 -4.42 -7.07 -10.57
N PHE A 182 -4.14 -6.76 -11.83
CA PHE A 182 -4.86 -5.74 -12.59
C PHE A 182 -5.57 -6.33 -13.79
N VAL A 183 -6.69 -5.69 -14.14
CA VAL A 183 -7.41 -5.86 -15.39
C VAL A 183 -7.33 -4.53 -16.14
N VAL A 184 -6.77 -4.53 -17.34
CA VAL A 184 -6.66 -3.31 -18.16
C VAL A 184 -7.73 -3.31 -19.25
N ASP A 185 -8.46 -2.19 -19.37
CA ASP A 185 -9.45 -1.96 -20.40
C ASP A 185 -9.12 -0.69 -21.21
N GLN A 186 -9.06 -0.82 -22.51
CA GLN A 186 -8.64 0.23 -23.44
C GLN A 186 -9.84 0.91 -24.10
N HIS A 187 -9.65 2.07 -24.78
CA HIS A 187 -10.70 2.90 -25.40
C HIS A 187 -11.84 3.18 -24.42
N PHE A 188 -11.48 3.48 -23.17
CA PHE A 188 -12.33 3.23 -22.01
C PHE A 188 -13.54 4.16 -21.96
N LEU A 189 -13.33 5.48 -21.96
CA LEU A 189 -14.41 6.46 -21.92
C LEU A 189 -15.06 6.60 -23.29
N GLN A 190 -14.26 6.60 -24.36
CA GLN A 190 -14.74 6.68 -25.73
C GLN A 190 -15.78 5.60 -26.06
N LYS A 191 -15.63 4.40 -25.49
CA LYS A 191 -16.55 3.27 -25.69
C LYS A 191 -17.44 2.98 -24.49
N ASN A 192 -17.50 3.88 -23.50
CA ASN A 192 -18.32 3.77 -22.29
C ASN A 192 -18.20 2.41 -21.59
N ARG A 193 -16.96 2.04 -21.15
CA ARG A 193 -16.63 0.68 -20.69
C ARG A 193 -16.63 0.49 -19.19
N VAL A 194 -17.12 1.47 -18.41
CA VAL A 194 -17.12 1.42 -16.92
C VAL A 194 -17.85 0.17 -16.42
N ASP A 195 -19.10 -0.05 -16.84
CA ASP A 195 -19.91 -1.19 -16.39
C ASP A 195 -19.29 -2.53 -16.82
N ARG A 196 -18.66 -2.56 -18.00
CA ARG A 196 -17.96 -3.74 -18.49
C ARG A 196 -16.80 -4.12 -17.56
N LEU A 197 -15.98 -3.14 -17.18
CA LEU A 197 -14.83 -3.35 -16.31
C LEU A 197 -15.28 -3.73 -14.89
N LEU A 198 -16.25 -3.03 -14.32
CA LEU A 198 -16.84 -3.37 -13.02
C LEU A 198 -17.39 -4.79 -13.02
N GLY A 199 -18.12 -5.21 -14.08
CA GLY A 199 -18.62 -6.58 -14.21
C GLY A 199 -17.52 -7.64 -14.33
N VAL A 200 -16.29 -7.30 -14.75
CA VAL A 200 -15.12 -8.20 -14.65
C VAL A 200 -14.63 -8.27 -13.22
N LEU A 201 -14.55 -7.14 -12.51
CA LEU A 201 -14.08 -7.07 -11.13
C LEU A 201 -15.00 -7.79 -10.15
N ASP A 202 -16.33 -7.74 -10.37
CA ASP A 202 -17.31 -8.47 -9.55
C ASP A 202 -17.08 -9.99 -9.58
N ARG A 203 -16.62 -10.50 -10.71
CA ARG A 203 -16.27 -11.92 -10.87
C ARG A 203 -14.84 -12.26 -10.42
N ASN A 204 -14.01 -11.24 -10.24
CA ASN A 204 -12.60 -11.37 -9.88
C ASN A 204 -12.28 -10.42 -8.72
N SER A 205 -12.90 -10.68 -7.56
CA SER A 205 -12.73 -9.86 -6.38
C SER A 205 -11.24 -9.80 -5.97
N GLY A 206 -10.79 -8.62 -5.55
CA GLY A 206 -9.40 -8.37 -5.20
C GLY A 206 -8.52 -7.92 -6.38
N PHE A 207 -9.05 -7.79 -7.59
CA PHE A 207 -8.36 -7.15 -8.71
C PHE A 207 -8.67 -5.65 -8.78
N VAL A 208 -7.73 -4.91 -9.36
CA VAL A 208 -7.88 -3.49 -9.70
C VAL A 208 -8.23 -3.38 -11.18
N GLY A 209 -9.29 -2.66 -11.51
CA GLY A 209 -9.60 -2.28 -12.88
C GLY A 209 -8.89 -0.99 -13.27
N LEU A 210 -8.26 -0.98 -14.43
CA LEU A 210 -7.65 0.20 -15.01
C LEU A 210 -8.22 0.43 -16.40
N GLY A 211 -9.10 1.41 -16.52
CA GLY A 211 -9.56 1.93 -17.81
C GLY A 211 -8.61 2.99 -18.34
N ILE A 212 -8.17 2.86 -19.58
CA ILE A 212 -7.31 3.87 -20.23
C ILE A 212 -8.03 4.34 -21.48
N ASP A 213 -8.27 5.65 -21.57
CA ASP A 213 -8.98 6.22 -22.72
C ASP A 213 -8.06 6.45 -23.91
N GLU A 214 -8.65 6.79 -25.06
CA GLU A 214 -7.90 7.13 -26.28
C GLU A 214 -6.99 8.34 -26.05
N SER A 215 -5.89 8.41 -26.78
CA SER A 215 -4.87 9.46 -26.67
C SER A 215 -4.31 9.65 -25.25
N THR A 216 -4.35 8.58 -24.44
CA THR A 216 -3.88 8.59 -23.06
C THR A 216 -3.09 7.31 -22.78
N ALA A 217 -2.06 7.43 -21.97
CA ALA A 217 -1.26 6.30 -21.50
C ALA A 217 -1.01 6.38 -20.00
N VAL A 218 -0.65 5.24 -19.44
CA VAL A 218 -0.20 5.13 -18.04
C VAL A 218 1.21 4.55 -18.04
N VAL A 219 2.10 5.24 -17.36
CA VAL A 219 3.48 4.80 -17.09
C VAL A 219 3.53 4.18 -15.71
N PHE A 220 4.01 2.95 -15.63
CA PHE A 220 4.24 2.24 -14.37
C PHE A 220 5.75 2.09 -14.16
N HIS A 221 6.19 2.55 -13.01
CA HIS A 221 7.58 2.42 -12.59
C HIS A 221 7.62 2.18 -11.07
N ASP A 222 8.35 1.16 -10.65
CA ASP A 222 8.38 0.69 -9.26
C ASP A 222 6.96 0.44 -8.72
N ARG A 223 6.54 1.23 -7.74
CA ARG A 223 5.21 1.16 -7.14
C ARG A 223 4.25 2.26 -7.59
N ARG A 224 4.61 3.05 -8.59
CA ARG A 224 3.82 4.21 -9.04
C ARG A 224 3.24 4.02 -10.42
N LEU A 225 2.07 4.56 -10.63
CA LEU A 225 1.54 4.86 -11.93
C LEU A 225 1.44 6.38 -12.13
N GLN A 226 1.67 6.83 -13.35
CA GLN A 226 1.50 8.23 -13.77
C GLN A 226 0.72 8.27 -15.08
N VAL A 227 -0.27 9.15 -15.17
CA VAL A 227 -1.06 9.35 -16.39
C VAL A 227 -0.40 10.38 -17.29
N LEU A 228 -0.32 10.09 -18.59
CA LEU A 228 0.17 10.98 -19.64
C LEU A 228 -0.84 11.02 -20.79
N GLY A 229 -0.90 12.13 -21.52
CA GLY A 229 -1.74 12.28 -22.72
C GLY A 229 -2.87 13.28 -22.54
N ASP A 230 -3.90 13.18 -23.38
CA ASP A 230 -4.88 14.24 -23.61
C ASP A 230 -6.26 13.95 -22.97
N SER A 231 -6.50 12.69 -22.54
CA SER A 231 -7.73 12.27 -21.88
C SER A 231 -7.43 11.73 -20.47
N TYR A 232 -8.12 10.67 -20.03
CA TYR A 232 -8.10 10.21 -18.65
C TYR A 232 -7.75 8.72 -18.56
N ALA A 233 -7.20 8.33 -17.43
CA ALA A 233 -7.23 6.98 -16.93
C ALA A 233 -8.26 6.87 -15.80
N VAL A 234 -8.86 5.69 -15.63
CA VAL A 234 -9.90 5.46 -14.62
C VAL A 234 -9.53 4.22 -13.82
N VAL A 235 -9.40 4.39 -12.51
CA VAL A 235 -9.21 3.27 -11.59
C VAL A 235 -10.56 2.83 -11.06
N CYS A 236 -10.86 1.54 -11.18
CA CYS A 236 -12.07 0.91 -10.69
C CYS A 236 -11.74 -0.11 -9.60
N LEU A 237 -12.48 -0.09 -8.50
CA LEU A 237 -12.47 -1.12 -7.47
C LEU A 237 -13.89 -1.68 -7.33
N ALA A 238 -14.02 -2.99 -7.25
CA ALA A 238 -15.30 -3.67 -7.05
C ALA A 238 -15.98 -3.25 -5.75
N GLU A 239 -17.29 -3.49 -5.67
CA GLU A 239 -18.03 -3.40 -4.42
C GLU A 239 -17.47 -4.40 -3.40
N GLY A 240 -17.37 -3.98 -2.14
CA GLY A 240 -17.01 -4.81 -1.01
C GLY A 240 -18.13 -4.88 0.01
N LYS A 241 -17.97 -5.70 1.07
CA LYS A 241 -19.00 -5.90 2.09
C LYS A 241 -19.45 -4.63 2.83
N ALA A 242 -18.59 -3.59 2.88
CA ALA A 242 -18.89 -2.33 3.57
C ALA A 242 -18.53 -1.09 2.75
N LYS A 243 -18.22 -1.25 1.46
CA LYS A 243 -17.80 -0.15 0.59
C LYS A 243 -18.45 -0.32 -0.79
N SER A 244 -19.12 0.70 -1.28
CA SER A 244 -19.63 0.73 -2.66
C SER A 244 -18.49 0.66 -3.66
N ALA A 245 -18.76 0.23 -4.89
CA ALA A 245 -17.79 0.28 -5.98
C ALA A 245 -17.19 1.68 -6.10
N SER A 246 -15.90 1.75 -6.41
CA SER A 246 -15.17 3.01 -6.56
C SER A 246 -14.73 3.20 -8.00
N VAL A 247 -14.96 4.40 -8.53
CA VAL A 247 -14.50 4.81 -9.85
C VAL A 247 -13.78 6.14 -9.68
N GLN A 248 -12.45 6.11 -9.82
CA GLN A 248 -11.61 7.29 -9.67
C GLN A 248 -11.03 7.69 -11.04
N VAL A 249 -11.30 8.92 -11.46
CA VAL A 249 -10.78 9.49 -12.71
C VAL A 249 -9.44 10.18 -12.43
N LEU A 250 -8.43 9.85 -13.22
CA LEU A 250 -7.08 10.42 -13.17
C LEU A 250 -6.81 11.15 -14.48
N LYS A 251 -6.36 12.40 -14.40
CA LYS A 251 -5.96 13.22 -15.55
C LYS A 251 -4.45 13.17 -15.79
N SER A 252 -4.01 13.71 -16.91
CA SER A 252 -2.59 13.85 -17.21
C SER A 252 -1.82 14.54 -16.07
N GLY A 253 -0.71 13.94 -15.65
CA GLY A 253 0.10 14.35 -14.52
C GLY A 253 -0.28 13.73 -13.18
N ASP A 254 -1.49 13.21 -13.04
CA ASP A 254 -1.92 12.54 -11.80
C ASP A 254 -1.14 11.23 -11.59
N MET A 255 -0.94 10.90 -10.32
CA MET A 255 -0.23 9.69 -9.88
C MET A 255 -1.08 8.88 -8.91
N ALA A 256 -0.91 7.55 -8.93
CA ALA A 256 -1.41 6.68 -7.89
C ALA A 256 -0.33 5.67 -7.43
N ASP A 257 -0.54 5.10 -6.25
CA ASP A 257 0.34 4.09 -5.69
C ASP A 257 -0.25 2.69 -5.92
N LEU A 258 0.48 1.83 -6.61
CA LEU A 258 0.02 0.49 -6.99
C LEU A 258 -0.30 -0.38 -5.79
N TYR A 259 0.48 -0.24 -4.70
CA TYR A 259 0.26 -1.02 -3.50
C TYR A 259 -1.02 -0.60 -2.79
N SER A 260 -1.30 0.70 -2.72
CA SER A 260 -2.58 1.21 -2.17
C SER A 260 -3.77 0.65 -2.95
N LEU A 261 -3.70 0.69 -4.28
CA LEU A 261 -4.78 0.18 -5.13
C LEU A 261 -4.99 -1.32 -4.93
N ARG A 262 -3.90 -2.11 -4.95
CA ARG A 262 -3.96 -3.56 -4.71
C ARG A 262 -4.47 -3.90 -3.32
N ARG A 263 -3.97 -3.22 -2.29
CA ARG A 263 -4.42 -3.40 -0.89
C ARG A 263 -5.89 -3.03 -0.74
N GLY A 264 -6.32 -1.94 -1.38
CA GLY A 264 -7.72 -1.52 -1.42
C GLY A 264 -8.63 -2.59 -2.06
N ALA A 265 -8.24 -3.12 -3.21
CA ALA A 265 -8.97 -4.19 -3.88
C ALA A 265 -9.07 -5.47 -3.02
N LEU A 266 -7.94 -5.88 -2.41
CA LEU A 266 -7.89 -7.04 -1.52
C LEU A 266 -8.70 -6.84 -0.24
N ALA A 267 -8.69 -5.63 0.34
CA ALA A 267 -9.49 -5.30 1.52
C ALA A 267 -10.99 -5.38 1.21
N ARG A 268 -11.42 -4.97 0.02
CA ARG A 268 -12.82 -5.08 -0.43
C ARG A 268 -13.26 -6.52 -0.65
N ALA A 269 -12.38 -7.39 -1.12
CA ALA A 269 -12.64 -8.82 -1.27
C ALA A 269 -12.73 -9.57 0.08
N GLY A 270 -12.20 -8.97 1.15
CA GLY A 270 -12.15 -9.52 2.49
C GLY A 270 -13.39 -9.24 3.36
N GLU A 271 -13.19 -9.34 4.68
CA GLU A 271 -14.21 -8.95 5.66
C GLU A 271 -14.28 -7.41 5.79
N ALA A 272 -15.49 -6.92 6.15
CA ALA A 272 -15.69 -5.50 6.40
C ALA A 272 -14.72 -4.97 7.46
N TYR A 273 -14.11 -3.82 7.19
CA TYR A 273 -13.20 -3.18 8.13
C TYR A 273 -13.47 -1.66 8.19
N PRO A 274 -13.46 -1.05 9.39
CA PRO A 274 -13.35 -1.73 10.69
C PRO A 274 -14.57 -2.61 10.98
N PRO A 275 -14.45 -3.63 11.87
CA PRO A 275 -15.55 -4.51 12.19
C PRO A 275 -16.69 -3.73 12.88
N ALA A 276 -17.94 -4.17 12.70
CA ALA A 276 -19.11 -3.53 13.31
C ALA A 276 -19.03 -3.52 14.86
N LYS A 277 -18.36 -4.54 15.42
CA LYS A 277 -18.06 -4.63 16.86
C LYS A 277 -16.55 -4.79 17.02
N PRO A 278 -15.79 -3.68 17.16
CA PRO A 278 -14.37 -3.75 17.44
C PRO A 278 -14.10 -4.34 18.81
N ALA A 279 -12.89 -4.84 19.01
CA ALA A 279 -12.47 -5.29 20.34
C ALA A 279 -12.36 -4.11 21.31
N ASP A 280 -12.48 -4.41 22.61
CA ASP A 280 -12.40 -3.40 23.66
C ASP A 280 -11.02 -2.73 23.70
N PRO A 281 -10.94 -1.40 23.92
CA PRO A 281 -9.70 -0.65 23.98
C PRO A 281 -8.95 -0.88 25.30
N ILE A 282 -8.38 -2.07 25.45
CA ILE A 282 -7.70 -2.51 26.67
C ILE A 282 -6.29 -3.02 26.36
N VAL A 283 -5.30 -2.47 27.04
CA VAL A 283 -3.93 -3.00 27.08
C VAL A 283 -3.82 -3.99 28.24
N ARG A 284 -4.04 -5.27 27.98
CA ARG A 284 -4.17 -6.31 29.03
C ARG A 284 -2.91 -6.48 29.87
N LYS A 285 -1.73 -6.30 29.29
CA LYS A 285 -0.42 -6.35 29.97
C LYS A 285 0.50 -5.32 29.34
N GLY A 286 1.49 -4.85 30.09
CA GLY A 286 2.41 -3.82 29.63
C GLY A 286 1.78 -2.43 29.58
N ALA A 287 2.35 -1.58 28.74
CA ALA A 287 1.88 -0.21 28.56
C ALA A 287 2.04 0.25 27.11
N LEU A 288 1.24 1.25 26.71
CA LEU A 288 1.48 2.03 25.49
C LEU A 288 1.89 3.44 25.87
N LEU A 289 2.81 4.05 25.12
CA LEU A 289 3.11 5.48 25.14
C LEU A 289 2.96 6.05 23.74
N ILE A 290 1.91 6.85 23.52
CA ILE A 290 1.47 7.29 22.20
C ILE A 290 1.63 8.80 22.09
N GLY A 291 2.62 9.27 21.30
CA GLY A 291 3.00 10.67 21.21
C GLY A 291 2.48 11.38 19.97
N GLY A 292 1.90 12.55 20.13
CA GLY A 292 1.30 13.35 19.03
C GLY A 292 2.32 14.01 18.08
N GLY A 293 3.61 13.92 18.35
CA GLY A 293 4.65 14.58 17.54
C GLY A 293 5.14 15.91 18.11
N GLY A 294 5.88 16.68 17.33
CA GLY A 294 6.35 18.02 17.69
C GLY A 294 7.39 18.07 18.84
N GLY A 295 8.09 16.96 19.10
CA GLY A 295 9.07 16.82 20.17
C GLY A 295 8.42 16.59 21.55
N LEU A 296 8.61 15.40 22.12
CA LEU A 296 8.17 15.05 23.46
C LEU A 296 9.16 15.60 24.51
N SER A 297 8.64 15.93 25.70
CA SER A 297 9.49 16.37 26.80
C SER A 297 10.39 15.23 27.33
N ASN A 298 11.50 15.61 27.96
CA ASN A 298 12.41 14.65 28.58
C ASN A 298 11.68 13.75 29.61
N ASP A 299 10.72 14.30 30.35
CA ASP A 299 9.98 13.53 31.37
C ASP A 299 9.10 12.45 30.73
N VAL A 300 8.50 12.73 29.58
CA VAL A 300 7.73 11.71 28.83
C VAL A 300 8.66 10.58 28.33
N LEU A 301 9.87 10.92 27.85
CA LEU A 301 10.85 9.92 27.41
C LEU A 301 11.40 9.11 28.57
N LYS A 302 11.68 9.74 29.73
CA LYS A 302 12.06 9.03 30.96
C LYS A 302 10.95 8.06 31.42
N ARG A 303 9.70 8.50 31.34
CA ARG A 303 8.56 7.66 31.66
C ARG A 303 8.48 6.40 30.79
N PHE A 304 8.85 6.51 29.49
CA PHE A 304 8.96 5.35 28.61
C PHE A 304 10.05 4.37 29.11
N ILE A 305 11.23 4.88 29.49
CA ILE A 305 12.32 4.05 30.03
C ILE A 305 11.88 3.33 31.32
N GLU A 306 11.19 4.02 32.24
CA GLU A 306 10.63 3.43 33.46
C GLU A 306 9.64 2.31 33.14
N LEU A 307 8.71 2.53 32.19
CA LEU A 307 7.74 1.54 31.74
C LEU A 307 8.40 0.33 31.05
N ALA A 308 9.58 0.52 30.44
CA ALA A 308 10.39 -0.57 29.90
C ALA A 308 11.08 -1.41 30.99
N GLY A 309 11.09 -0.95 32.24
CA GLY A 309 11.73 -1.62 33.36
C GLY A 309 13.03 -0.95 33.84
N GLY A 310 13.28 0.28 33.41
CA GLY A 310 14.40 1.11 33.82
C GLY A 310 15.59 1.16 32.85
N PRO A 311 16.68 1.85 33.26
CA PRO A 311 17.80 2.19 32.36
C PRO A 311 18.53 1.00 31.75
N ASP A 312 18.53 -0.15 32.44
CA ASP A 312 19.25 -1.36 32.00
C ASP A 312 18.42 -2.23 31.03
N SER A 313 17.17 -1.86 30.80
CA SER A 313 16.27 -2.59 29.90
C SER A 313 16.59 -2.30 28.44
N MET A 314 16.56 -3.35 27.59
CA MET A 314 16.76 -3.20 26.15
C MET A 314 15.57 -2.46 25.53
N ILE A 315 15.87 -1.37 24.82
CA ILE A 315 14.94 -0.60 24.01
C ILE A 315 15.30 -0.77 22.54
N VAL A 316 14.34 -1.18 21.71
CA VAL A 316 14.49 -1.29 20.26
C VAL A 316 13.76 -0.13 19.58
N VAL A 317 14.47 0.65 18.79
CA VAL A 317 13.92 1.76 17.99
C VAL A 317 13.70 1.29 16.57
N VAL A 318 12.42 1.29 16.13
CA VAL A 318 12.01 0.86 14.79
C VAL A 318 11.98 2.07 13.87
N THR A 319 12.88 2.11 12.88
CA THR A 319 13.12 3.29 12.03
C THR A 319 12.55 3.19 10.62
N SER A 320 11.78 2.16 10.32
CA SER A 320 11.27 1.92 8.95
C SER A 320 10.32 3.00 8.41
N ALA A 321 9.79 3.91 9.27
CA ALA A 321 9.00 5.05 8.81
C ALA A 321 9.82 6.20 8.22
N TYR A 322 11.12 6.26 8.46
CA TYR A 322 11.99 7.31 7.95
C TYR A 322 12.07 7.35 6.43
N ASP A 323 12.41 8.51 5.87
CA ASP A 323 12.85 8.62 4.48
C ASP A 323 14.28 8.10 4.34
N ASP A 324 14.64 7.67 3.15
CA ASP A 324 16.00 7.23 2.83
C ASP A 324 16.90 8.46 2.47
N PRO A 325 18.17 8.44 2.85
CA PRO A 325 18.85 7.42 3.67
C PRO A 325 18.51 7.53 5.16
N VAL A 326 18.31 6.37 5.81
CA VAL A 326 18.08 6.34 7.25
C VAL A 326 19.36 6.73 8.00
N PRO A 327 19.30 7.66 8.97
CA PRO A 327 20.46 8.02 9.76
C PRO A 327 21.05 6.82 10.52
N ALA A 328 22.37 6.67 10.52
CA ALA A 328 23.05 5.60 11.26
C ALA A 328 22.80 5.68 12.78
N ASP A 329 22.57 6.88 13.31
CA ASP A 329 22.19 7.11 14.71
C ASP A 329 20.97 8.06 14.75
N PRO A 330 19.74 7.51 14.73
CA PRO A 330 18.50 8.26 14.76
C PRO A 330 18.35 9.17 15.98
N VAL A 331 17.51 10.20 15.85
CA VAL A 331 17.30 11.16 16.94
C VAL A 331 16.75 10.48 18.20
N GLU A 332 15.87 9.51 18.06
CA GLU A 332 15.27 8.79 19.20
C GLU A 332 16.32 7.99 19.98
N THR A 333 17.26 7.34 19.30
CA THR A 333 18.35 6.61 19.98
C THR A 333 19.23 7.53 20.81
N LYS A 334 19.58 8.71 20.25
CA LYS A 334 20.33 9.75 20.98
C LYS A 334 19.56 10.25 22.20
N LEU A 335 18.25 10.49 22.04
CA LEU A 335 17.41 10.99 23.12
C LEU A 335 17.29 9.95 24.24
N PHE A 336 17.01 8.68 23.93
CA PHE A 336 16.93 7.64 24.97
C PHE A 336 18.24 7.45 25.71
N ARG A 337 19.38 7.43 25.01
CA ARG A 337 20.70 7.37 25.65
C ARG A 337 20.95 8.58 26.54
N LYS A 338 20.61 9.80 26.07
CA LYS A 338 20.69 11.02 26.87
C LYS A 338 19.81 10.97 28.12
N MET A 339 18.66 10.28 28.05
CA MET A 339 17.76 10.10 29.20
C MET A 339 18.18 8.95 30.11
N GLY A 340 19.30 8.27 29.85
CA GLY A 340 19.89 7.27 30.71
C GLY A 340 19.67 5.83 30.28
N ALA A 341 19.02 5.54 29.18
CA ALA A 341 18.92 4.17 28.68
C ALA A 341 20.29 3.65 28.23
N LYS A 342 20.71 2.49 28.72
CA LYS A 342 22.05 1.93 28.47
C LYS A 342 22.09 1.00 27.26
N ASP A 343 20.99 0.27 26.96
CA ASP A 343 20.91 -0.64 25.83
C ASP A 343 19.81 -0.17 24.86
N VAL A 344 20.21 0.61 23.85
CA VAL A 344 19.31 1.14 22.82
C VAL A 344 19.78 0.64 21.46
N ARG A 345 18.95 -0.15 20.80
CA ARG A 345 19.24 -0.79 19.51
C ARG A 345 18.32 -0.29 18.42
N ILE A 346 18.75 -0.41 17.15
CA ILE A 346 17.98 0.01 15.97
C ILE A 346 17.49 -1.23 15.26
N LEU A 347 16.21 -1.22 14.88
CA LEU A 347 15.60 -2.21 14.01
C LEU A 347 15.11 -1.52 12.74
N HIS A 348 15.69 -1.89 11.60
CA HIS A 348 15.32 -1.32 10.32
C HIS A 348 15.30 -2.37 9.23
N THR A 349 14.19 -2.45 8.50
CA THR A 349 14.08 -3.13 7.20
C THR A 349 12.92 -2.58 6.41
N ARG A 350 13.01 -2.68 5.07
CA ARG A 350 11.91 -2.51 4.12
C ARG A 350 11.51 -3.85 3.50
N ASP A 351 12.31 -4.88 3.74
CA ASP A 351 12.09 -6.21 3.20
C ASP A 351 11.33 -7.09 4.20
N ARG A 352 10.11 -7.48 3.83
CA ARG A 352 9.26 -8.39 4.62
C ARG A 352 9.90 -9.77 4.82
N LYS A 353 10.74 -10.21 3.87
CA LYS A 353 11.46 -11.49 4.01
C LYS A 353 12.49 -11.37 5.13
N GLU A 354 13.20 -10.23 5.21
CA GLU A 354 14.11 -9.92 6.30
C GLU A 354 13.39 -9.87 7.66
N ALA A 355 12.21 -9.26 7.72
CA ALA A 355 11.37 -9.14 8.92
C ALA A 355 10.90 -10.51 9.49
N ASN A 356 11.15 -11.61 8.80
CA ASN A 356 10.87 -12.97 9.25
C ASN A 356 12.12 -13.76 9.64
N LYS A 357 13.33 -13.22 9.44
CA LYS A 357 14.57 -13.94 9.73
C LYS A 357 14.91 -13.94 11.22
N ALA A 358 15.34 -15.08 11.74
CA ALA A 358 15.66 -15.25 13.15
C ALA A 358 16.73 -14.27 13.66
N GLU A 359 17.73 -13.96 12.82
CA GLU A 359 18.80 -13.00 13.15
C GLU A 359 18.28 -11.57 13.30
N PHE A 360 17.38 -11.14 12.40
CA PHE A 360 16.71 -9.84 12.47
C PHE A 360 15.86 -9.69 13.73
N LEU A 361 15.26 -10.79 14.18
CA LEU A 361 14.31 -10.85 15.28
C LEU A 361 14.95 -11.00 16.66
N LYS A 362 16.28 -11.23 16.76
CA LYS A 362 16.94 -11.57 18.03
C LYS A 362 16.71 -10.53 19.13
N ASP A 363 16.89 -9.26 18.80
CA ASP A 363 16.75 -8.18 19.78
C ASP A 363 15.27 -7.99 20.22
N LEU A 364 14.32 -8.21 19.34
CA LEU A 364 12.89 -8.12 19.68
C LEU A 364 12.44 -9.20 20.69
N LYS A 365 13.06 -10.36 20.68
CA LYS A 365 12.76 -11.44 21.65
C LYS A 365 13.07 -11.04 23.07
N GLU A 366 14.08 -10.20 23.27
CA GLU A 366 14.58 -9.76 24.59
C GLU A 366 14.11 -8.35 24.96
N ALA A 367 13.71 -7.53 23.98
CA ALA A 367 13.30 -6.14 24.18
C ALA A 367 12.20 -5.99 25.22
N ARG A 368 12.38 -5.02 26.12
CA ARG A 368 11.38 -4.60 27.10
C ARG A 368 10.65 -3.34 26.67
N GLY A 369 11.26 -2.51 25.80
CA GLY A 369 10.66 -1.38 25.15
C GLY A 369 10.83 -1.45 23.63
N VAL A 370 9.79 -1.10 22.88
CA VAL A 370 9.88 -0.89 21.44
C VAL A 370 9.34 0.48 21.11
N TRP A 371 10.11 1.28 20.39
CA TRP A 371 9.75 2.62 19.99
C TRP A 371 9.64 2.74 18.47
N PHE A 372 8.44 3.07 17.98
CA PHE A 372 8.21 3.35 16.58
C PHE A 372 8.50 4.82 16.27
N SER A 373 9.43 5.09 15.35
CA SER A 373 9.86 6.44 14.97
C SER A 373 8.75 7.24 14.27
N GLY A 374 8.96 8.55 14.17
CA GLY A 374 8.19 9.39 13.26
C GLY A 374 8.52 9.13 11.79
N GLY A 375 7.75 9.73 10.87
CA GLY A 375 7.91 9.58 9.42
C GLY A 375 6.61 9.21 8.72
N ARG A 376 6.61 8.10 7.97
CA ARG A 376 5.44 7.65 7.20
C ARG A 376 4.96 6.29 7.69
N GLN A 377 3.77 6.25 8.32
CA GLN A 377 3.22 5.05 8.96
C GLN A 377 2.94 3.89 7.99
N TRP A 378 2.60 4.15 6.73
CA TRP A 378 2.42 3.12 5.72
C TRP A 378 3.66 2.23 5.53
N ARG A 379 4.85 2.77 5.77
CA ARG A 379 6.10 2.03 5.65
C ARG A 379 6.24 0.95 6.73
N PHE A 380 5.73 1.19 7.95
CA PHE A 380 5.65 0.15 8.97
C PHE A 380 4.74 -0.99 8.51
N VAL A 381 3.58 -0.64 7.94
CA VAL A 381 2.64 -1.63 7.39
C VAL A 381 3.31 -2.46 6.30
N ASP A 382 3.94 -1.82 5.31
CA ASP A 382 4.62 -2.52 4.22
C ASP A 382 5.77 -3.40 4.70
N SER A 383 6.49 -2.97 5.75
CA SER A 383 7.63 -3.72 6.27
C SER A 383 7.22 -4.89 7.17
N TYR A 384 6.18 -4.73 8.00
CA TYR A 384 5.97 -5.64 9.12
C TYR A 384 4.60 -6.31 9.21
N GLU A 385 3.53 -5.78 8.58
CA GLU A 385 2.20 -6.37 8.68
C GLU A 385 2.20 -7.85 8.30
N GLY A 386 1.71 -8.72 9.18
CA GLY A 386 1.64 -10.17 8.99
C GLY A 386 2.99 -10.91 9.07
N THR A 387 4.06 -10.26 9.55
CA THR A 387 5.38 -10.89 9.73
C THR A 387 5.61 -11.40 11.16
N GLU A 388 6.69 -12.17 11.37
CA GLU A 388 7.12 -12.58 12.71
C GLU A 388 7.55 -11.37 13.56
N ALA A 389 8.08 -10.29 12.94
CA ALA A 389 8.40 -9.07 13.66
C ALA A 389 7.15 -8.45 14.31
N GLU A 390 6.02 -8.35 13.60
CA GLU A 390 4.78 -7.85 14.17
C GLU A 390 4.29 -8.69 15.35
N LYS A 391 4.35 -10.03 15.23
CA LYS A 391 4.02 -10.92 16.36
C LYS A 391 4.90 -10.65 17.58
N LEU A 392 6.18 -10.39 17.36
CA LEU A 392 7.10 -10.08 18.46
C LEU A 392 6.85 -8.70 19.06
N PHE A 393 6.40 -7.70 18.29
CA PHE A 393 5.94 -6.43 18.86
C PHE A 393 4.79 -6.67 19.85
N HIS A 394 3.77 -7.44 19.48
CA HIS A 394 2.70 -7.84 20.40
C HIS A 394 3.22 -8.64 21.60
N ALA A 395 4.22 -9.50 21.40
CA ALA A 395 4.81 -10.27 22.48
C ALA A 395 5.53 -9.40 23.53
N VAL A 396 6.05 -8.20 23.14
CA VAL A 396 6.59 -7.23 24.10
C VAL A 396 5.55 -6.81 25.13
N LEU A 397 4.33 -6.47 24.68
CA LEU A 397 3.20 -6.16 25.58
C LEU A 397 2.81 -7.38 26.42
N ALA A 398 2.68 -8.55 25.79
CA ALA A 398 2.25 -9.78 26.47
C ALA A 398 3.18 -10.19 27.63
N ARG A 399 4.50 -9.86 27.58
CA ARG A 399 5.47 -10.07 28.66
C ARG A 399 5.61 -8.88 29.61
N GLY A 400 4.70 -7.87 29.50
CA GLY A 400 4.66 -6.72 30.41
C GLY A 400 5.63 -5.59 30.04
N GLY A 401 6.12 -5.54 28.80
CA GLY A 401 6.94 -4.45 28.29
C GLY A 401 6.11 -3.25 27.80
N VAL A 402 6.76 -2.30 27.12
CA VAL A 402 6.11 -1.08 26.60
C VAL A 402 6.30 -0.94 25.10
N ILE A 403 5.24 -0.58 24.42
CA ILE A 403 5.28 -0.08 23.05
C ILE A 403 5.09 1.44 23.09
N GLY A 404 5.98 2.16 22.41
CA GLY A 404 5.83 3.60 22.27
C GLY A 404 6.08 4.06 20.84
N GLY A 405 5.80 5.33 20.62
CA GLY A 405 6.06 5.96 19.33
C GLY A 405 5.45 7.34 19.22
N SER A 406 5.94 8.11 18.26
CA SER A 406 5.51 9.48 18.05
C SER A 406 5.19 9.74 16.59
N SER A 407 4.21 10.60 16.30
CA SER A 407 3.79 10.92 14.92
C SER A 407 3.34 9.65 14.18
N ALA A 408 4.03 9.20 13.13
CA ALA A 408 3.73 7.93 12.46
C ALA A 408 3.73 6.74 13.44
N GLY A 409 4.64 6.76 14.42
CA GLY A 409 4.70 5.77 15.50
C GLY A 409 3.54 5.81 16.49
N ALA A 410 2.78 6.91 16.53
CA ALA A 410 1.50 6.97 17.26
C ALA A 410 0.38 6.28 16.47
N SER A 411 0.21 6.67 15.20
CA SER A 411 -0.88 6.16 14.36
C SER A 411 -0.80 4.65 14.13
N ILE A 412 0.41 4.09 14.01
CA ILE A 412 0.58 2.64 13.82
C ILE A 412 0.08 1.80 15.02
N GLN A 413 0.02 2.39 16.22
CA GLN A 413 -0.43 1.69 17.43
C GLN A 413 -1.95 1.48 17.47
N SER A 414 -2.71 2.26 16.70
CA SER A 414 -4.17 2.14 16.64
C SER A 414 -4.64 0.90 15.88
N ASP A 415 -5.89 0.56 16.08
CA ASP A 415 -6.61 -0.40 15.24
C ASP A 415 -6.87 0.23 13.87
N TYR A 416 -7.63 1.33 13.82
CA TYR A 416 -7.78 2.10 12.59
C TYR A 416 -6.68 3.16 12.46
N MET A 417 -5.86 3.05 11.43
CA MET A 417 -4.71 3.92 11.20
C MET A 417 -5.05 5.07 10.23
N PRO A 418 -5.25 6.30 10.72
CA PRO A 418 -5.45 7.45 9.86
C PRO A 418 -4.21 7.79 9.02
N ARG A 419 -4.44 8.42 7.86
CA ARG A 419 -3.41 9.04 7.02
C ARG A 419 -2.30 8.11 6.54
N GLY A 420 -2.66 6.84 6.31
CA GLY A 420 -1.73 5.83 5.81
C GLY A 420 -1.36 5.94 4.32
N HIS A 421 -1.84 6.95 3.58
CA HIS A 421 -1.65 7.02 2.14
C HIS A 421 -0.18 7.28 1.75
N PRO A 422 0.44 6.48 0.84
CA PRO A 422 1.86 6.61 0.48
C PRO A 422 2.22 7.93 -0.22
N LEU A 423 1.32 8.50 -1.01
CA LEU A 423 1.57 9.74 -1.76
C LEU A 423 1.33 11.02 -0.95
N GLY A 424 0.77 10.92 0.28
CA GLY A 424 0.52 12.10 1.09
C GLY A 424 -0.12 11.75 2.44
N ASN A 425 -0.24 12.74 3.32
CA ASN A 425 -0.88 12.59 4.64
C ASN A 425 -2.20 13.38 4.77
N LEU A 426 -2.75 13.85 3.66
CA LEU A 426 -4.00 14.60 3.64
C LEU A 426 -5.21 13.67 3.61
N VAL A 427 -5.07 12.46 3.07
CA VAL A 427 -6.14 11.47 2.99
C VAL A 427 -6.30 10.82 4.36
N MET A 428 -7.38 11.14 5.07
CA MET A 428 -7.65 10.64 6.42
C MET A 428 -7.91 9.13 6.41
N MET A 429 -8.79 8.65 5.55
CA MET A 429 -9.17 7.25 5.37
C MET A 429 -8.50 6.70 4.11
N ALA A 430 -7.26 6.23 4.25
CA ALA A 430 -6.44 5.76 3.14
C ALA A 430 -6.73 4.29 2.84
N GLU A 431 -7.63 4.02 1.90
CA GLU A 431 -8.03 2.66 1.56
C GLU A 431 -6.83 1.76 1.25
N GLY A 432 -6.82 0.58 1.88
CA GLY A 432 -5.69 -0.36 1.84
C GLY A 432 -4.63 -0.14 2.92
N TYR A 433 -4.60 1.03 3.57
CA TYR A 433 -3.71 1.36 4.69
C TYR A 433 -4.47 1.82 5.94
N GLU A 434 -5.68 1.33 6.12
CA GLU A 434 -6.56 1.68 7.25
C GLU A 434 -6.22 0.90 8.52
N ARG A 435 -5.45 -0.19 8.41
CA ARG A 435 -5.08 -1.04 9.55
C ARG A 435 -3.73 -0.62 10.13
N GLY A 436 -3.72 -0.31 11.43
CA GLY A 436 -2.51 -0.26 12.23
C GLY A 436 -2.19 -1.64 12.82
N PHE A 437 -1.23 -1.69 13.74
CA PHE A 437 -0.89 -2.95 14.40
C PHE A 437 -1.85 -3.32 15.53
N GLY A 438 -2.82 -2.47 15.87
CA GLY A 438 -3.88 -2.80 16.79
C GLY A 438 -3.42 -3.02 18.24
N PHE A 439 -2.31 -2.40 18.68
CA PHE A 439 -1.88 -2.48 20.08
C PHE A 439 -2.94 -1.89 21.02
N LEU A 440 -3.69 -0.88 20.54
CA LEU A 440 -4.90 -0.38 21.18
C LEU A 440 -6.10 -0.66 20.26
N PRO A 441 -6.90 -1.69 20.54
CA PRO A 441 -8.03 -2.07 19.71
C PRO A 441 -9.16 -1.03 19.74
N GLY A 442 -10.02 -1.03 18.71
CA GLY A 442 -11.26 -0.26 18.67
C GLY A 442 -11.09 1.26 18.65
N VAL A 443 -9.89 1.75 18.36
CA VAL A 443 -9.60 3.19 18.32
C VAL A 443 -9.02 3.62 16.96
N ALA A 444 -9.19 4.91 16.64
CA ALA A 444 -8.47 5.60 15.58
C ALA A 444 -7.61 6.69 16.24
N ILE A 445 -6.29 6.70 15.99
CA ILE A 445 -5.36 7.67 16.60
C ILE A 445 -4.75 8.56 15.52
N ASP A 446 -5.05 9.87 15.59
CA ASP A 446 -4.40 10.90 14.76
C ASP A 446 -3.45 11.76 15.60
N GLN A 447 -2.40 12.24 14.97
CA GLN A 447 -1.28 12.94 15.60
C GLN A 447 -1.09 14.34 15.00
N HIS A 448 -0.29 15.23 15.65
CA HIS A 448 -0.16 16.65 15.31
C HIS A 448 -1.52 17.35 15.22
N PHE A 449 -2.43 16.97 16.10
CA PHE A 449 -3.86 17.05 15.88
C PHE A 449 -4.38 18.49 15.81
N PHE A 450 -4.22 19.26 16.87
CA PHE A 450 -4.67 20.66 16.91
C PHE A 450 -3.70 21.57 16.15
N ALA A 451 -2.39 21.30 16.23
CA ALA A 451 -1.36 22.05 15.50
C ALA A 451 -1.60 22.07 14.00
N ARG A 452 -2.13 20.97 13.43
CA ARG A 452 -2.45 20.85 11.99
C ARG A 452 -3.94 20.99 11.68
N LYS A 453 -4.76 21.45 12.63
CA LYS A 453 -6.20 21.71 12.47
C LYS A 453 -7.00 20.49 11.94
N ARG A 454 -6.75 19.32 12.49
CA ARG A 454 -7.28 18.01 12.01
C ARG A 454 -8.62 17.61 12.62
N THR A 455 -9.29 18.52 13.34
CA THR A 455 -10.52 18.20 14.08
C THR A 455 -11.67 17.77 13.18
N ALA A 456 -11.88 18.43 12.04
CA ALA A 456 -12.93 18.07 11.08
C ALA A 456 -12.70 16.67 10.47
N ASP A 457 -11.45 16.35 10.13
CA ASP A 457 -11.12 15.05 9.52
C ASP A 457 -11.43 13.88 10.47
N MET A 458 -11.19 14.06 11.78
CA MET A 458 -11.54 13.03 12.78
C MET A 458 -13.05 12.93 12.96
N SER A 459 -13.79 14.06 12.91
CA SER A 459 -15.24 14.05 12.91
C SER A 459 -15.81 13.22 11.76
N ASP A 460 -15.28 13.41 10.55
CA ASP A 460 -15.68 12.65 9.36
C ASP A 460 -15.39 11.15 9.51
N LEU A 461 -14.21 10.81 10.07
CA LEU A 461 -13.85 9.40 10.31
C LEU A 461 -14.81 8.73 11.28
N VAL A 462 -15.08 9.35 12.44
CA VAL A 462 -15.96 8.73 13.45
C VAL A 462 -17.44 8.82 13.08
N ASN A 463 -17.84 9.72 12.18
CA ASN A 463 -19.17 9.71 11.58
C ASN A 463 -19.34 8.55 10.60
N THR A 464 -18.27 8.24 9.84
CA THR A 464 -18.23 7.08 8.94
C THR A 464 -18.18 5.75 9.72
N TYR A 465 -17.42 5.73 10.83
CA TYR A 465 -17.20 4.55 11.66
C TYR A 465 -17.54 4.82 13.14
N PRO A 466 -18.83 4.97 13.49
CA PRO A 466 -19.26 5.38 14.83
C PRO A 466 -18.93 4.37 15.94
N GLN A 467 -18.57 3.15 15.59
CA GLN A 467 -18.13 2.12 16.53
C GLN A 467 -16.71 2.38 17.08
N LEU A 468 -15.88 3.17 16.38
CA LEU A 468 -14.53 3.51 16.83
C LEU A 468 -14.54 4.65 17.85
N LEU A 469 -13.51 4.69 18.71
CA LEU A 469 -13.17 5.85 19.51
C LEU A 469 -12.07 6.65 18.82
N GLY A 470 -12.35 7.88 18.45
CA GLY A 470 -11.34 8.78 17.87
C GLY A 470 -10.50 9.44 18.96
N ILE A 471 -9.17 9.41 18.82
CA ILE A 471 -8.21 10.02 19.75
C ILE A 471 -7.26 10.91 18.94
N GLY A 472 -7.41 12.24 19.10
CA GLY A 472 -6.54 13.22 18.46
C GLY A 472 -5.49 13.73 19.45
N ILE A 473 -4.20 13.43 19.25
CA ILE A 473 -3.10 13.78 20.16
C ILE A 473 -2.33 14.95 19.57
N ASP A 474 -2.21 16.04 20.31
CA ASP A 474 -1.51 17.24 19.83
C ASP A 474 0.01 17.16 20.00
N GLU A 475 0.72 18.10 19.37
CA GLU A 475 2.18 18.18 19.45
C GLU A 475 2.67 18.42 20.89
N GLY A 476 3.82 17.80 21.22
CA GLY A 476 4.40 17.86 22.57
C GLY A 476 3.61 17.17 23.65
N THR A 477 2.59 16.41 23.28
CA THR A 477 1.68 15.68 24.18
C THR A 477 1.73 14.19 23.85
N ALA A 478 1.56 13.36 24.87
CA ALA A 478 1.43 11.92 24.72
C ALA A 478 0.32 11.39 25.63
N VAL A 479 -0.09 10.18 25.36
CA VAL A 479 -0.94 9.41 26.28
C VAL A 479 -0.23 8.12 26.71
N ILE A 480 -0.38 7.76 27.98
CA ILE A 480 0.07 6.48 28.54
C ILE A 480 -1.16 5.64 28.77
N VAL A 481 -1.20 4.42 28.21
CA VAL A 481 -2.35 3.51 28.38
C VAL A 481 -1.88 2.26 29.12
N GLN A 482 -2.54 1.97 30.24
CA GLN A 482 -2.38 0.74 31.03
C GLN A 482 -3.76 0.21 31.42
N GLY A 483 -4.05 -1.04 31.12
CA GLY A 483 -5.42 -1.56 31.24
C GLY A 483 -6.37 -0.80 30.31
N SER A 484 -7.48 -0.31 30.83
CA SER A 484 -8.43 0.57 30.13
C SER A 484 -8.17 2.05 30.40
N VAL A 485 -7.21 2.42 31.26
CA VAL A 485 -6.98 3.80 31.66
C VAL A 485 -5.90 4.45 30.80
N MET A 486 -6.27 5.58 30.22
CA MET A 486 -5.42 6.48 29.47
C MET A 486 -5.12 7.72 30.31
N GLU A 487 -3.84 8.05 30.49
CA GLU A 487 -3.35 9.26 31.15
C GLU A 487 -2.75 10.21 30.12
N VAL A 488 -3.15 11.49 30.13
CA VAL A 488 -2.59 12.54 29.26
C VAL A 488 -1.36 13.15 29.91
N VAL A 489 -0.22 13.09 29.22
CA VAL A 489 1.06 13.65 29.70
C VAL A 489 1.66 14.60 28.64
N GLY A 490 2.53 15.51 29.07
CA GLY A 490 3.18 16.45 28.16
C GLY A 490 2.67 17.89 28.32
N ARG A 491 2.45 18.63 27.21
CA ARG A 491 2.31 20.09 27.27
C ARG A 491 0.93 20.62 26.93
N THR A 492 0.14 19.91 26.11
CA THR A 492 -1.10 20.44 25.57
C THR A 492 -2.29 19.54 25.94
N LYS A 493 -3.01 19.00 24.98
CA LYS A 493 -4.27 18.31 25.18
C LYS A 493 -4.51 17.20 24.16
N VAL A 494 -5.54 16.40 24.43
CA VAL A 494 -6.06 15.35 23.57
C VAL A 494 -7.54 15.61 23.28
N GLY A 495 -7.98 15.33 22.05
CA GLY A 495 -9.38 15.36 21.65
C GLY A 495 -9.95 13.92 21.62
N ILE A 496 -11.09 13.71 22.27
CA ILE A 496 -11.80 12.42 22.31
C ILE A 496 -13.10 12.53 21.52
N TYR A 497 -13.28 11.67 20.54
CA TYR A 497 -14.45 11.59 19.68
C TYR A 497 -15.20 10.29 19.92
N ASP A 498 -16.37 10.37 20.57
CA ASP A 498 -17.17 9.22 20.93
C ASP A 498 -18.61 9.35 20.41
N ARG A 499 -18.96 8.58 19.39
CA ARG A 499 -20.31 8.57 18.81
C ARG A 499 -21.32 7.68 19.56
N ARG A 500 -20.90 7.04 20.66
CA ARG A 500 -21.85 6.45 21.63
C ARG A 500 -22.57 7.51 22.46
N LYS A 501 -21.99 8.72 22.55
CA LYS A 501 -22.57 9.88 23.22
C LYS A 501 -23.29 10.78 22.22
N PRO A 502 -24.38 11.46 22.63
CA PRO A 502 -25.03 12.45 21.78
C PRO A 502 -24.04 13.55 21.37
N VAL A 503 -24.01 13.87 20.09
CA VAL A 503 -23.22 14.99 19.58
C VAL A 503 -24.02 16.27 19.82
N PRO A 504 -23.43 17.33 20.44
CA PRO A 504 -24.11 18.61 20.62
C PRO A 504 -24.55 19.20 19.27
N ALA A 505 -25.74 19.78 19.22
CA ALA A 505 -26.26 20.43 18.00
C ALA A 505 -25.42 21.65 17.59
N THR A 506 -24.72 22.26 18.54
CA THR A 506 -23.82 23.40 18.33
C THR A 506 -22.57 23.23 19.17
N GLY A 507 -21.42 23.71 18.65
CA GLY A 507 -20.16 23.65 19.36
C GLY A 507 -19.26 22.51 18.90
N ARG A 508 -18.45 21.99 19.82
CA ARG A 508 -17.49 20.91 19.53
C ARG A 508 -18.15 19.55 19.63
N ASP A 509 -17.87 18.71 18.69
CA ASP A 509 -18.33 17.31 18.66
C ASP A 509 -17.34 16.32 19.32
N TYR A 510 -16.42 16.87 20.14
CA TYR A 510 -15.41 16.13 20.87
C TYR A 510 -15.15 16.71 22.26
N GLU A 511 -14.61 15.87 23.14
CA GLU A 511 -14.18 16.24 24.48
C GLU A 511 -12.68 16.57 24.49
N GLU A 512 -12.26 17.68 25.10
CA GLU A 512 -10.86 18.01 25.31
C GLU A 512 -10.37 17.52 26.67
N LEU A 513 -9.26 16.77 26.66
CA LEU A 513 -8.58 16.31 27.86
C LEU A 513 -7.22 17.02 27.98
N PRO A 514 -7.04 17.97 28.90
CA PRO A 514 -5.75 18.61 29.16
C PRO A 514 -4.77 17.62 29.82
N THR A 515 -3.48 17.96 29.80
CA THR A 515 -2.43 17.25 30.53
C THR A 515 -2.82 17.00 31.98
N GLY A 516 -2.54 15.81 32.50
CA GLY A 516 -2.93 15.34 33.84
C GLY A 516 -4.31 14.66 33.88
N SER A 517 -5.11 14.77 32.82
CA SER A 517 -6.41 14.08 32.76
C SER A 517 -6.21 12.55 32.66
N LYS A 518 -7.13 11.81 33.29
CA LYS A 518 -7.27 10.36 33.09
C LYS A 518 -8.61 10.03 32.48
N TYR A 519 -8.64 9.05 31.60
CA TYR A 519 -9.83 8.65 30.86
C TYR A 519 -9.93 7.12 30.81
N ASP A 520 -11.05 6.56 31.19
CA ASP A 520 -11.33 5.14 31.04
C ASP A 520 -11.87 4.88 29.62
N LEU A 521 -11.05 4.26 28.79
CA LEU A 521 -11.35 3.99 27.38
C LEU A 521 -12.52 3.00 27.20
N LEU A 522 -12.70 2.08 28.16
CA LEU A 522 -13.77 1.08 28.11
C LEU A 522 -15.11 1.69 28.48
N LYS A 523 -15.15 2.44 29.59
CA LYS A 523 -16.34 3.14 30.06
C LYS A 523 -16.64 4.40 29.25
N ARG A 524 -15.66 4.91 28.53
CA ARG A 524 -15.73 6.14 27.74
C ARG A 524 -16.02 7.39 28.61
N GLU A 525 -15.35 7.52 29.74
CA GLU A 525 -15.54 8.63 30.71
C GLU A 525 -14.23 9.03 31.40
N ARG A 526 -14.17 10.24 31.93
CA ARG A 526 -13.05 10.69 32.77
C ARG A 526 -12.98 9.89 34.07
N VAL A 527 -11.77 9.60 34.53
CA VAL A 527 -11.49 8.96 35.79
C VAL A 527 -11.19 10.04 36.85
N GLY A 528 -12.03 10.15 37.87
CA GLY A 528 -11.93 11.18 38.92
C GLY A 528 -12.42 12.56 38.43
N LYS A 529 -13.03 13.30 39.32
CA LYS A 529 -13.29 14.73 39.15
C LYS A 529 -12.07 15.53 39.58
#